data_2c2654bc468a8cc4783c165f6c493db1
#
_entry.id   2c2654bc468a8cc4783c165f6c493db1
#
_cell.length_a   1.000
_cell.length_b   1.000
_cell.length_c   1.000
_cell.angle_alpha   90.00
_cell.angle_beta   90.00
_cell.angle_gamma   90.00
#
_symmetry.space_group_name_H-M   'P 1'
#
loop_
_entity.id
_entity.type
_entity.pdbx_description
1 polymer ?
#
loop_
_entity_poly.entity_id
_entity_poly.type
_entity_poly.pdbx_seq_one_letter_code
_entity_poly.pdbx_strand_id
1 'polypeptide(L)'
;VTLDNGDVVSCRFLISATGPLSATRMPDIRGIDSFQGESFHSSRWPTDDEGNPTNYDFTGKKVGVIGTGATGVQIIPIAAETAKELYVFQRTPNWCTPLGNTPLSKEDMDDLRERYPTILEYVKVTDTSFPYHRDPRKGTDVPEDERNAFFEKLYDQPGYGIWLSGFRDLLVSKESNKFLGDFIARKIRERVKDPVVAEKLIPTDHPFGSKRVPMETYYYEAFNQEDVHLVDIRETPIEQIEAGGIRTSDKFYDLDVIIFATGFDAVTGALDRIDIRGRKGLPLKDAWADGPVTFLGLQSRGFPNFFTLVGPHNGSTFCNVGVCGGLQGEWVTRMIRYMRDHGLVASEPTEAAQDAWTEEVYRDFARTLLAEANAWWVRVVEKPDGTIERRSLVHVGGGPEYRKRCEQVAYCDYEGFELA
;
A
#
# COMPACT_ATOMS: atom_id res chain seq x y z
N VAL A 1 -0.63 28.17 -7.61
CA VAL A 1 -0.51 26.86 -8.26
C VAL A 1 -0.47 27.08 -9.76
N THR A 2 0.52 26.53 -10.44
CA THR A 2 0.61 26.54 -11.91
C THR A 2 0.15 25.17 -12.41
N LEU A 3 -0.77 25.15 -13.35
CA LEU A 3 -1.29 23.93 -13.97
C LEU A 3 -0.46 23.58 -15.23
N ASP A 4 -0.60 22.37 -15.74
CA ASP A 4 0.10 21.85 -16.93
C ASP A 4 -0.28 22.58 -18.22
N ASN A 5 -1.49 23.15 -18.30
CA ASN A 5 -1.93 24.04 -19.38
C ASN A 5 -1.40 25.48 -19.27
N GLY A 6 -0.60 25.79 -18.23
CA GLY A 6 -0.02 27.09 -17.97
C GLY A 6 -0.88 28.05 -17.16
N ASP A 7 -2.10 27.67 -16.79
CA ASP A 7 -2.95 28.49 -15.92
C ASP A 7 -2.37 28.63 -14.52
N VAL A 8 -2.54 29.82 -13.91
CA VAL A 8 -2.10 30.11 -12.55
C VAL A 8 -3.31 30.36 -11.66
N VAL A 9 -3.46 29.53 -10.63
CA VAL A 9 -4.53 29.65 -9.65
C VAL A 9 -3.95 30.20 -8.33
N SER A 10 -4.49 31.31 -7.84
CA SER A 10 -4.16 31.83 -6.51
C SER A 10 -5.16 31.28 -5.48
N CYS A 11 -4.63 30.76 -4.37
CA CYS A 11 -5.46 30.25 -3.27
C CYS A 11 -4.81 30.61 -1.92
N ARG A 12 -5.63 30.75 -0.89
CA ARG A 12 -5.14 30.94 0.48
C ARG A 12 -4.70 29.64 1.11
N PHE A 13 -5.44 28.56 0.84
CA PHE A 13 -5.17 27.21 1.34
C PHE A 13 -5.04 26.26 0.16
N LEU A 14 -4.02 25.43 0.18
CA LEU A 14 -3.83 24.33 -0.77
C LEU A 14 -3.97 22.99 -0.05
N ILE A 15 -4.93 22.19 -0.47
CA ILE A 15 -5.18 20.86 0.10
C ILE A 15 -4.83 19.83 -0.96
N SER A 16 -3.73 19.09 -0.73
CA SER A 16 -3.27 18.04 -1.63
C SER A 16 -3.95 16.73 -1.28
N ALA A 17 -4.66 16.17 -2.23
CA ALA A 17 -5.28 14.83 -2.18
C ALA A 17 -4.80 13.96 -3.35
N THR A 18 -3.50 14.04 -3.68
CA THR A 18 -2.88 13.37 -4.83
C THR A 18 -2.87 11.85 -4.73
N GLY A 19 -3.12 11.32 -3.54
CA GLY A 19 -3.13 9.89 -3.24
C GLY A 19 -1.72 9.30 -3.10
N PRO A 20 -1.61 8.16 -2.38
CA PRO A 20 -0.32 7.56 -2.07
C PRO A 20 0.24 6.68 -3.21
N LEU A 21 -0.53 6.37 -4.25
CA LEU A 21 -0.19 5.41 -5.31
C LEU A 21 -0.37 6.01 -6.72
N SER A 22 0.02 7.27 -6.93
CA SER A 22 -0.10 7.96 -8.23
C SER A 22 1.19 7.93 -9.04
N ALA A 23 2.35 7.88 -8.37
CA ALA A 23 3.66 7.89 -9.00
C ALA A 23 4.12 6.46 -9.31
N THR A 24 4.02 6.03 -10.56
CA THR A 24 4.45 4.70 -11.01
C THR A 24 5.95 4.52 -10.85
N ARG A 25 6.37 3.31 -10.48
CA ARG A 25 7.77 2.92 -10.39
C ARG A 25 8.12 1.94 -11.51
N MET A 26 8.77 2.43 -12.55
CA MET A 26 9.34 1.57 -13.58
C MET A 26 10.67 0.99 -13.06
N PRO A 27 10.97 -0.28 -13.36
CA PRO A 27 12.25 -0.87 -12.97
C PRO A 27 13.39 -0.31 -13.84
N ASP A 28 14.56 -0.19 -13.24
CA ASP A 28 15.79 0.12 -13.97
C ASP A 28 16.33 -1.17 -14.60
N ILE A 29 15.81 -1.51 -15.78
CA ILE A 29 16.24 -2.68 -16.57
C ILE A 29 16.80 -2.18 -17.89
N ARG A 30 18.02 -2.61 -18.20
CA ARG A 30 18.67 -2.28 -19.48
C ARG A 30 17.76 -2.64 -20.65
N GLY A 31 17.61 -1.72 -21.60
CA GLY A 31 16.84 -1.94 -22.82
C GLY A 31 15.30 -1.94 -22.62
N ILE A 32 14.80 -1.39 -21.51
CA ILE A 32 13.35 -1.37 -21.21
C ILE A 32 12.50 -0.76 -22.34
N ASP A 33 13.05 0.21 -23.07
CA ASP A 33 12.37 0.89 -24.20
C ASP A 33 12.64 0.20 -25.55
N SER A 34 13.39 -0.91 -25.60
CA SER A 34 13.72 -1.61 -26.85
C SER A 34 12.69 -2.64 -27.27
N PHE A 35 11.77 -3.00 -26.40
CA PHE A 35 10.74 -4.00 -26.70
C PHE A 35 9.79 -3.51 -27.80
N GLN A 36 9.56 -4.36 -28.79
CA GLN A 36 8.72 -4.05 -29.94
C GLN A 36 7.29 -4.60 -29.84
N GLY A 37 7.04 -5.46 -28.84
CA GLY A 37 5.69 -5.89 -28.49
C GLY A 37 4.95 -4.84 -27.63
N GLU A 38 3.81 -5.22 -27.10
CA GLU A 38 3.04 -4.34 -26.21
C GLU A 38 3.63 -4.34 -24.79
N SER A 39 3.88 -3.16 -24.23
CA SER A 39 4.33 -3.06 -22.83
C SER A 39 3.67 -1.92 -22.11
N PHE A 40 3.26 -2.17 -20.85
CA PHE A 40 2.63 -1.15 -20.02
C PHE A 40 2.79 -1.42 -18.54
N HIS A 41 2.82 -0.33 -17.78
CA HIS A 41 2.68 -0.44 -16.32
C HIS A 41 1.21 -0.73 -15.96
N SER A 42 0.98 -1.57 -14.96
CA SER A 42 -0.37 -2.01 -14.56
C SER A 42 -1.34 -0.88 -14.22
N SER A 43 -0.86 0.30 -13.82
CA SER A 43 -1.68 1.50 -13.60
C SER A 43 -1.85 2.35 -14.89
N ARG A 44 -1.29 1.93 -15.98
CA ARG A 44 -1.44 2.49 -17.33
C ARG A 44 -2.00 1.41 -18.26
N TRP A 45 -3.04 0.75 -17.77
CA TRP A 45 -3.74 -0.29 -18.52
C TRP A 45 -4.27 0.26 -19.83
N PRO A 46 -4.23 -0.51 -20.92
CA PRO A 46 -4.79 -0.08 -22.19
C PRO A 46 -6.25 0.36 -22.04
N THR A 47 -6.56 1.49 -22.66
CA THR A 47 -7.90 2.11 -22.63
C THR A 47 -8.51 2.14 -24.03
N ASP A 48 -9.84 2.19 -24.08
CA ASP A 48 -10.57 2.50 -25.29
C ASP A 48 -10.44 3.99 -25.70
N ASP A 49 -11.05 4.37 -26.80
CA ASP A 49 -11.03 5.75 -27.32
C ASP A 49 -11.70 6.76 -26.37
N GLU A 50 -12.52 6.28 -25.43
CA GLU A 50 -13.20 7.06 -24.41
C GLU A 50 -12.39 7.16 -23.10
N GLY A 51 -11.25 6.46 -23.04
CA GLY A 51 -10.35 6.42 -21.87
C GLY A 51 -10.75 5.42 -20.80
N ASN A 52 -11.68 4.51 -21.05
CA ASN A 52 -12.05 3.44 -20.12
C ASN A 52 -11.08 2.27 -20.23
N PRO A 53 -10.71 1.61 -19.11
CA PRO A 53 -9.90 0.42 -19.14
C PRO A 53 -10.57 -0.68 -19.99
N THR A 54 -9.81 -1.27 -20.90
CA THR A 54 -10.30 -2.35 -21.75
C THR A 54 -10.24 -3.71 -21.02
N ASN A 55 -11.08 -4.66 -21.44
CA ASN A 55 -10.84 -6.07 -21.20
C ASN A 55 -9.73 -6.51 -22.16
N TYR A 56 -8.48 -6.47 -21.69
CA TYR A 56 -7.34 -6.80 -22.53
C TYR A 56 -7.36 -8.28 -22.91
N ASP A 57 -7.29 -8.56 -24.22
CA ASP A 57 -7.31 -9.92 -24.75
C ASP A 57 -5.90 -10.51 -24.79
N PHE A 58 -5.66 -11.54 -23.98
CA PHE A 58 -4.41 -12.30 -23.91
C PHE A 58 -4.40 -13.52 -24.83
N THR A 59 -5.50 -13.80 -25.54
CA THR A 59 -5.65 -15.01 -26.35
C THR A 59 -4.52 -15.17 -27.37
N GLY A 60 -3.82 -16.32 -27.28
CA GLY A 60 -2.72 -16.68 -28.17
C GLY A 60 -1.40 -15.93 -27.93
N LYS A 61 -1.34 -15.00 -26.99
CA LYS A 61 -0.14 -14.20 -26.67
C LYS A 61 0.74 -14.90 -25.65
N LYS A 62 2.06 -14.68 -25.78
CA LYS A 62 3.05 -14.97 -24.75
C LYS A 62 3.22 -13.73 -23.88
N VAL A 63 2.88 -13.87 -22.60
CA VAL A 63 2.77 -12.75 -21.66
C VAL A 63 3.85 -12.85 -20.59
N GLY A 64 4.57 -11.76 -20.34
CA GLY A 64 5.47 -11.61 -19.22
C GLY A 64 4.89 -10.65 -18.17
N VAL A 65 4.75 -11.10 -16.92
CA VAL A 65 4.35 -10.24 -15.79
C VAL A 65 5.55 -10.06 -14.87
N ILE A 66 6.03 -8.83 -14.72
CA ILE A 66 7.14 -8.51 -13.81
C ILE A 66 6.58 -7.99 -12.49
N GLY A 67 6.72 -8.80 -11.44
CA GLY A 67 6.29 -8.47 -10.08
C GLY A 67 5.06 -9.24 -9.59
N THR A 68 5.13 -9.66 -8.32
CA THR A 68 4.13 -10.44 -7.58
C THR A 68 3.61 -9.69 -6.35
N GLY A 69 3.50 -8.36 -6.45
CA GLY A 69 2.77 -7.53 -5.49
C GLY A 69 1.26 -7.62 -5.70
N ALA A 70 0.49 -6.81 -4.97
CA ALA A 70 -0.99 -6.86 -4.98
C ALA A 70 -1.59 -6.82 -6.39
N THR A 71 -1.03 -6.03 -7.30
CA THR A 71 -1.53 -5.92 -8.68
C THR A 71 -1.16 -7.16 -9.50
N GLY A 72 0.09 -7.65 -9.40
CA GLY A 72 0.51 -8.88 -10.09
C GLY A 72 -0.34 -10.08 -9.68
N VAL A 73 -0.59 -10.23 -8.37
CA VAL A 73 -1.44 -11.30 -7.81
C VAL A 73 -2.86 -11.30 -8.40
N GLN A 74 -3.39 -10.13 -8.77
CA GLN A 74 -4.72 -10.02 -9.38
C GLN A 74 -4.71 -10.18 -10.91
N ILE A 75 -3.64 -9.77 -11.59
CA ILE A 75 -3.54 -9.87 -13.05
C ILE A 75 -3.20 -11.29 -13.49
N ILE A 76 -2.30 -11.97 -12.78
CA ILE A 76 -1.78 -13.30 -13.14
C ILE A 76 -2.89 -14.33 -13.38
N PRO A 77 -3.89 -14.53 -12.50
CA PRO A 77 -4.95 -15.50 -12.76
C PRO A 77 -5.80 -15.15 -13.99
N ILE A 78 -6.06 -13.87 -14.23
CA ILE A 78 -6.83 -13.41 -15.41
C ILE A 78 -6.04 -13.64 -16.71
N ALA A 79 -4.74 -13.31 -16.70
CA ALA A 79 -3.89 -13.59 -17.86
C ALA A 79 -3.76 -15.10 -18.13
N ALA A 80 -3.69 -15.92 -17.07
CA ALA A 80 -3.61 -17.37 -17.16
C ALA A 80 -4.84 -18.04 -17.80
N GLU A 81 -6.00 -17.36 -17.85
CA GLU A 81 -7.21 -17.93 -18.47
C GLU A 81 -7.10 -18.07 -19.98
N THR A 82 -6.36 -17.19 -20.67
CA THR A 82 -6.38 -17.10 -22.13
C THR A 82 -5.02 -16.93 -22.78
N ALA A 83 -3.96 -16.62 -22.04
CA ALA A 83 -2.61 -16.51 -22.58
C ALA A 83 -2.15 -17.87 -23.14
N LYS A 84 -1.37 -17.82 -24.23
CA LYS A 84 -0.72 -19.03 -24.78
C LYS A 84 0.37 -19.55 -23.87
N GLU A 85 1.13 -18.61 -23.26
CA GLU A 85 2.19 -18.85 -22.31
C GLU A 85 2.23 -17.65 -21.35
N LEU A 86 2.32 -17.89 -20.06
CA LEU A 86 2.45 -16.84 -19.05
C LEU A 86 3.72 -17.04 -18.24
N TYR A 87 4.61 -16.05 -18.29
CA TYR A 87 5.85 -16.02 -17.50
C TYR A 87 5.76 -14.99 -16.40
N VAL A 88 5.83 -15.46 -15.16
CA VAL A 88 5.74 -14.63 -13.95
C VAL A 88 7.14 -14.40 -13.39
N PHE A 89 7.68 -13.21 -13.59
CA PHE A 89 9.01 -12.82 -13.11
C PHE A 89 8.92 -12.34 -11.66
N GLN A 90 9.24 -13.23 -10.72
CA GLN A 90 9.16 -12.98 -9.28
C GLN A 90 10.51 -12.68 -8.67
N ARG A 91 10.65 -11.50 -8.04
CA ARG A 91 11.80 -11.19 -7.20
C ARG A 91 11.59 -11.64 -5.75
N THR A 92 10.41 -11.38 -5.21
CA THR A 92 10.05 -11.68 -3.82
C THR A 92 8.61 -12.13 -3.79
N PRO A 93 8.30 -13.33 -3.29
CA PRO A 93 6.90 -13.74 -3.08
C PRO A 93 6.23 -12.84 -2.05
N ASN A 94 4.89 -12.84 -2.04
CA ASN A 94 4.12 -12.12 -1.03
C ASN A 94 3.15 -13.08 -0.33
N TRP A 95 2.87 -12.82 0.93
CA TRP A 95 1.79 -13.50 1.64
C TRP A 95 0.45 -13.09 1.04
N CYS A 96 -0.25 -14.02 0.41
CA CYS A 96 -1.57 -13.78 -0.18
C CYS A 96 -2.61 -14.63 0.51
N THR A 97 -3.83 -14.11 0.61
CA THR A 97 -4.95 -14.81 1.26
C THR A 97 -6.21 -14.70 0.40
N PRO A 98 -7.13 -15.66 0.47
CA PRO A 98 -8.33 -15.66 -0.37
C PRO A 98 -9.18 -14.41 -0.16
N LEU A 99 -9.66 -13.82 -1.27
CA LEU A 99 -10.64 -12.73 -1.23
C LEU A 99 -12.03 -13.27 -0.86
N GLY A 100 -12.37 -14.46 -1.31
CA GLY A 100 -13.70 -15.05 -1.11
C GLY A 100 -14.80 -14.22 -1.79
N ASN A 101 -14.48 -13.60 -2.94
CA ASN A 101 -15.43 -12.76 -3.67
C ASN A 101 -16.53 -13.61 -4.31
N THR A 102 -17.76 -13.29 -4.00
CA THR A 102 -18.96 -13.94 -4.54
C THR A 102 -19.92 -12.90 -5.10
N PRO A 103 -20.73 -13.24 -6.12
CA PRO A 103 -21.78 -12.35 -6.60
C PRO A 103 -22.75 -12.01 -5.45
N LEU A 104 -23.10 -10.74 -5.32
CA LEU A 104 -24.10 -10.28 -4.37
C LEU A 104 -25.49 -10.40 -5.00
N SER A 105 -26.42 -10.99 -4.29
CA SER A 105 -27.83 -10.99 -4.68
C SER A 105 -28.46 -9.61 -4.47
N LYS A 106 -29.65 -9.40 -5.04
CA LYS A 106 -30.40 -8.16 -4.78
C LYS A 106 -30.75 -8.02 -3.28
N GLU A 107 -31.07 -9.13 -2.64
CA GLU A 107 -31.39 -9.19 -1.21
C GLU A 107 -30.18 -8.80 -0.35
N ASP A 108 -28.99 -9.31 -0.65
CA ASP A 108 -27.73 -8.92 0.01
C ASP A 108 -27.47 -7.42 -0.14
N MET A 109 -27.70 -6.88 -1.34
CA MET A 109 -27.52 -5.45 -1.61
C MET A 109 -28.51 -4.57 -0.86
N ASP A 110 -29.76 -5.01 -0.73
CA ASP A 110 -30.79 -4.26 -0.01
C ASP A 110 -30.53 -4.30 1.51
N ASP A 111 -30.13 -5.45 2.08
CA ASP A 111 -29.65 -5.55 3.48
C ASP A 111 -28.45 -4.66 3.75
N LEU A 112 -27.45 -4.67 2.87
CA LEU A 112 -26.29 -3.79 3.01
C LEU A 112 -26.67 -2.31 3.02
N ARG A 113 -27.60 -1.88 2.13
CA ARG A 113 -28.06 -0.48 2.09
C ARG A 113 -28.75 -0.06 3.38
N GLU A 114 -29.59 -0.93 3.94
CA GLU A 114 -30.26 -0.66 5.21
C GLU A 114 -29.24 -0.51 6.34
N ARG A 115 -28.18 -1.29 6.33
CA ARG A 115 -27.13 -1.32 7.36
C ARG A 115 -26.04 -0.28 7.17
N TYR A 116 -25.93 0.40 6.03
CA TYR A 116 -24.87 1.38 5.76
C TYR A 116 -24.65 2.41 6.87
N PRO A 117 -25.68 3.07 7.43
CA PRO A 117 -25.46 4.05 8.49
C PRO A 117 -24.75 3.44 9.72
N THR A 118 -25.16 2.25 10.13
CA THR A 118 -24.56 1.53 11.26
C THR A 118 -23.13 1.09 10.94
N ILE A 119 -22.88 0.58 9.73
CA ILE A 119 -21.54 0.17 9.26
C ILE A 119 -20.60 1.37 9.25
N LEU A 120 -21.04 2.52 8.73
CA LEU A 120 -20.23 3.73 8.65
C LEU A 120 -19.86 4.28 10.03
N GLU A 121 -20.77 4.25 11.00
CA GLU A 121 -20.43 4.64 12.38
C GLU A 121 -19.50 3.63 13.04
N TYR A 122 -19.73 2.34 12.81
CA TYR A 122 -18.89 1.28 13.36
C TYR A 122 -17.43 1.33 12.84
N VAL A 123 -17.22 1.51 11.54
CA VAL A 123 -15.86 1.55 10.97
C VAL A 123 -15.06 2.78 11.45
N LYS A 124 -15.71 3.82 11.92
CA LYS A 124 -15.03 4.97 12.52
C LYS A 124 -14.32 4.63 13.84
N VAL A 125 -14.73 3.58 14.54
CA VAL A 125 -14.18 3.19 15.85
C VAL A 125 -13.26 1.96 15.79
N THR A 126 -13.10 1.35 14.62
CA THR A 126 -12.16 0.24 14.41
C THR A 126 -10.75 0.73 14.09
N ASP A 127 -9.74 -0.08 14.39
CA ASP A 127 -8.32 0.27 14.18
C ASP A 127 -7.99 0.65 12.74
N THR A 128 -8.64 -0.01 11.79
CA THR A 128 -8.33 0.08 10.36
C THR A 128 -9.42 0.78 9.54
N SER A 129 -10.48 1.26 10.20
CA SER A 129 -11.70 1.77 9.54
C SER A 129 -12.30 0.80 8.52
N PHE A 130 -12.11 -0.49 8.77
CA PHE A 130 -12.82 -1.60 8.16
C PHE A 130 -13.63 -2.34 9.24
N PRO A 131 -14.66 -3.13 8.91
CA PRO A 131 -15.51 -3.79 9.88
C PRO A 131 -14.84 -5.03 10.51
N TYR A 132 -13.58 -4.91 10.92
CA TYR A 132 -12.78 -5.97 11.52
C TYR A 132 -12.28 -5.55 12.89
N HIS A 133 -12.29 -6.50 13.83
CA HIS A 133 -11.67 -6.38 15.15
C HIS A 133 -10.63 -7.45 15.34
N ARG A 134 -9.52 -7.07 15.94
CA ARG A 134 -8.50 -8.03 16.38
C ARG A 134 -9.00 -8.85 17.55
N ASP A 135 -8.67 -10.14 17.58
CA ASP A 135 -8.84 -10.96 18.75
C ASP A 135 -7.97 -10.39 19.89
N PRO A 136 -8.54 -10.10 21.08
CA PRO A 136 -7.80 -9.47 22.17
C PRO A 136 -6.75 -10.37 22.81
N ARG A 137 -6.73 -11.66 22.51
CA ARG A 137 -5.74 -12.62 23.01
C ARG A 137 -4.41 -12.47 22.28
N LYS A 138 -3.34 -12.96 22.89
CA LYS A 138 -2.07 -13.19 22.19
C LYS A 138 -2.10 -14.57 21.56
N GLY A 139 -1.48 -14.71 20.38
CA GLY A 139 -1.39 -16.00 19.70
C GLY A 139 -0.62 -17.05 20.51
N THR A 140 0.34 -16.63 21.32
CA THR A 140 1.12 -17.48 22.23
C THR A 140 0.31 -18.03 23.40
N ASP A 141 -0.77 -17.35 23.78
CA ASP A 141 -1.60 -17.75 24.93
C ASP A 141 -2.70 -18.76 24.55
N VAL A 142 -2.83 -19.06 23.26
CA VAL A 142 -3.89 -19.93 22.72
C VAL A 142 -3.32 -21.30 22.34
N PRO A 143 -3.94 -22.43 22.77
CA PRO A 143 -3.53 -23.76 22.37
C PRO A 143 -3.51 -23.94 20.84
N GLU A 144 -2.62 -24.82 20.36
CA GLU A 144 -2.38 -24.98 18.93
C GLU A 144 -3.65 -25.36 18.14
N ASP A 145 -4.43 -26.32 18.65
CA ASP A 145 -5.65 -26.77 17.98
C ASP A 145 -6.68 -25.65 17.88
N GLU A 146 -6.88 -24.87 18.94
CA GLU A 146 -7.79 -23.73 18.97
C GLU A 146 -7.30 -22.62 18.04
N ARG A 147 -5.99 -22.34 18.02
CA ARG A 147 -5.37 -21.36 17.16
C ARG A 147 -5.53 -21.73 15.69
N ASN A 148 -5.28 -23.00 15.34
CA ASN A 148 -5.46 -23.48 13.97
C ASN A 148 -6.93 -23.42 13.55
N ALA A 149 -7.87 -23.81 14.40
CA ALA A 149 -9.30 -23.67 14.10
C ALA A 149 -9.73 -22.23 13.92
N PHE A 150 -9.15 -21.30 14.69
CA PHE A 150 -9.38 -19.86 14.54
C PHE A 150 -8.83 -19.33 13.20
N PHE A 151 -7.63 -19.74 12.79
CA PHE A 151 -7.06 -19.33 11.51
C PHE A 151 -7.85 -19.93 10.33
N GLU A 152 -8.30 -21.20 10.39
CA GLU A 152 -9.20 -21.80 9.37
C GLU A 152 -10.47 -20.97 9.22
N LYS A 153 -11.12 -20.64 10.33
CA LYS A 153 -12.33 -19.81 10.31
C LYS A 153 -12.10 -18.46 9.63
N LEU A 154 -10.98 -17.79 9.92
CA LEU A 154 -10.66 -16.49 9.32
C LEU A 154 -10.25 -16.62 7.84
N TYR A 155 -9.60 -17.74 7.46
CA TYR A 155 -9.17 -18.00 6.10
C TYR A 155 -10.35 -18.26 5.15
N ASP A 156 -11.40 -18.93 5.65
CA ASP A 156 -12.61 -19.24 4.91
C ASP A 156 -13.59 -18.05 4.82
N GLN A 157 -13.39 -17.02 5.62
CA GLN A 157 -14.23 -15.81 5.58
C GLN A 157 -13.82 -14.88 4.43
N PRO A 158 -14.79 -14.31 3.69
CA PRO A 158 -14.49 -13.31 2.68
C PRO A 158 -13.76 -12.07 3.23
N GLY A 159 -12.84 -11.51 2.44
CA GLY A 159 -12.19 -10.24 2.71
C GLY A 159 -10.98 -10.33 3.65
N TYR A 160 -10.71 -9.26 4.38
CA TYR A 160 -9.46 -9.07 5.13
C TYR A 160 -9.42 -9.72 6.53
N GLY A 161 -10.38 -10.58 6.88
CA GLY A 161 -10.50 -11.15 8.23
C GLY A 161 -9.21 -11.78 8.73
N ILE A 162 -8.57 -12.64 7.96
CA ILE A 162 -7.31 -13.31 8.32
C ILE A 162 -6.16 -12.33 8.63
N TRP A 163 -6.12 -11.18 7.98
CA TRP A 163 -5.10 -10.15 8.20
C TRP A 163 -5.48 -9.18 9.32
N LEU A 164 -6.75 -8.73 9.38
CA LEU A 164 -7.18 -7.63 10.23
C LEU A 164 -7.89 -8.06 11.52
N SER A 165 -8.39 -9.31 11.58
CA SER A 165 -9.05 -9.88 12.78
C SER A 165 -8.22 -10.94 13.52
N GLY A 166 -6.96 -11.15 13.13
CA GLY A 166 -6.07 -12.05 13.85
C GLY A 166 -5.75 -11.60 15.28
N PHE A 167 -4.92 -12.36 15.98
CA PHE A 167 -4.51 -12.03 17.35
C PHE A 167 -3.85 -10.64 17.44
N ARG A 168 -4.06 -9.95 18.58
CA ARG A 168 -3.61 -8.56 18.77
C ARG A 168 -2.09 -8.37 18.61
N ASP A 169 -1.31 -9.41 18.84
CA ASP A 169 0.16 -9.37 18.83
C ASP A 169 0.80 -9.83 17.52
N LEU A 170 0.02 -10.13 16.48
CA LEU A 170 0.53 -10.63 15.20
C LEU A 170 1.59 -9.72 14.55
N LEU A 171 1.50 -8.42 14.70
CA LEU A 171 2.44 -7.48 14.11
C LEU A 171 3.54 -7.01 15.06
N VAL A 172 3.61 -7.56 16.28
CA VAL A 172 4.63 -7.20 17.29
C VAL A 172 5.34 -8.41 17.90
N SER A 173 4.78 -9.62 17.75
CA SER A 173 5.37 -10.87 18.22
C SER A 173 5.79 -11.75 17.05
N LYS A 174 7.11 -12.04 16.95
CA LYS A 174 7.64 -12.96 15.93
C LYS A 174 7.04 -14.35 16.04
N GLU A 175 6.84 -14.84 17.26
CA GLU A 175 6.29 -16.16 17.52
C GLU A 175 4.83 -16.26 17.08
N SER A 176 3.98 -15.33 17.52
CA SER A 176 2.58 -15.27 17.08
C SER A 176 2.45 -15.09 15.56
N ASN A 177 3.31 -14.27 14.98
CA ASN A 177 3.35 -14.06 13.53
C ASN A 177 3.73 -15.35 12.78
N LYS A 178 4.74 -16.07 13.30
CA LYS A 178 5.20 -17.33 12.70
C LYS A 178 4.08 -18.38 12.67
N PHE A 179 3.24 -18.47 13.68
CA PHE A 179 2.11 -19.41 13.68
C PHE A 179 1.16 -19.16 12.50
N LEU A 180 0.85 -17.90 12.21
CA LEU A 180 0.02 -17.57 11.05
C LEU A 180 0.77 -17.76 9.74
N GLY A 181 2.05 -17.38 9.68
CA GLY A 181 2.88 -17.63 8.51
C GLY A 181 2.97 -19.12 8.16
N ASP A 182 3.21 -19.99 9.15
CA ASP A 182 3.25 -21.45 8.97
C ASP A 182 1.88 -21.99 8.49
N PHE A 183 0.79 -21.46 9.04
CA PHE A 183 -0.56 -21.79 8.60
C PHE A 183 -0.77 -21.45 7.11
N ILE A 184 -0.48 -20.23 6.69
CA ILE A 184 -0.62 -19.80 5.29
C ILE A 184 0.32 -20.59 4.38
N ALA A 185 1.56 -20.85 4.80
CA ALA A 185 2.50 -21.67 4.04
C ALA A 185 1.96 -23.10 3.78
N ARG A 186 1.30 -23.69 4.78
CA ARG A 186 0.61 -24.98 4.60
C ARG A 186 -0.49 -24.86 3.55
N LYS A 187 -1.33 -23.83 3.61
CA LYS A 187 -2.40 -23.58 2.61
C LYS A 187 -1.84 -23.40 1.19
N ILE A 188 -0.70 -22.75 1.04
CA ILE A 188 -0.03 -22.63 -0.27
C ILE A 188 0.39 -24.01 -0.79
N ARG A 189 1.02 -24.84 0.05
CA ARG A 189 1.43 -26.22 -0.32
C ARG A 189 0.26 -27.13 -0.66
N GLU A 190 -0.90 -26.93 -0.05
CA GLU A 190 -2.12 -27.68 -0.36
C GLU A 190 -2.70 -27.30 -1.74
N ARG A 191 -2.51 -26.06 -2.18
CA ARG A 191 -3.11 -25.50 -3.40
C ARG A 191 -2.20 -25.58 -4.62
N VAL A 192 -0.87 -25.55 -4.45
CA VAL A 192 0.11 -25.64 -5.55
C VAL A 192 0.64 -27.06 -5.65
N LYS A 193 0.41 -27.70 -6.80
CA LYS A 193 0.73 -29.12 -7.02
C LYS A 193 2.23 -29.40 -7.10
N ASP A 194 3.00 -28.49 -7.74
CA ASP A 194 4.45 -28.61 -7.83
C ASP A 194 5.08 -28.12 -6.52
N PRO A 195 5.73 -28.99 -5.74
CA PRO A 195 6.34 -28.59 -4.46
C PRO A 195 7.46 -27.58 -4.61
N VAL A 196 8.19 -27.56 -5.73
CA VAL A 196 9.25 -26.58 -5.96
C VAL A 196 8.65 -25.20 -6.18
N VAL A 197 7.59 -25.10 -6.96
CA VAL A 197 6.86 -23.85 -7.18
C VAL A 197 6.18 -23.40 -5.90
N ALA A 198 5.58 -24.30 -5.13
CA ALA A 198 4.95 -23.97 -3.85
C ALA A 198 5.96 -23.30 -2.89
N GLU A 199 7.16 -23.87 -2.71
CA GLU A 199 8.17 -23.29 -1.84
C GLU A 199 8.67 -21.92 -2.35
N LYS A 200 8.76 -21.70 -3.65
CA LYS A 200 9.12 -20.40 -4.25
C LYS A 200 8.03 -19.33 -4.08
N LEU A 201 6.78 -19.73 -3.87
CA LEU A 201 5.66 -18.82 -3.62
C LEU A 201 5.47 -18.48 -2.13
N ILE A 202 6.17 -19.19 -1.23
CA ILE A 202 6.13 -18.93 0.21
C ILE A 202 7.20 -17.88 0.58
N PRO A 203 6.82 -16.73 1.17
CA PRO A 203 7.79 -15.75 1.66
C PRO A 203 8.65 -16.29 2.80
N THR A 204 9.96 -16.06 2.69
CA THR A 204 10.94 -16.41 3.73
C THR A 204 11.72 -15.21 4.26
N ASP A 205 11.57 -14.06 3.60
CA ASP A 205 12.34 -12.84 3.85
C ASP A 205 11.59 -11.78 4.66
N HIS A 206 10.31 -12.04 4.98
CA HIS A 206 9.53 -11.08 5.75
C HIS A 206 8.36 -11.75 6.51
N PRO A 207 7.98 -11.22 7.70
CA PRO A 207 6.84 -11.69 8.47
C PRO A 207 5.50 -11.50 7.72
N PHE A 208 4.49 -12.32 8.07
CA PHE A 208 3.13 -12.14 7.56
C PHE A 208 2.58 -10.75 7.91
N GLY A 209 1.99 -10.06 6.94
CA GLY A 209 1.41 -8.73 7.14
C GLY A 209 2.41 -7.58 7.27
N SER A 210 3.73 -7.85 7.26
CA SER A 210 4.76 -6.80 7.24
C SER A 210 4.92 -6.13 5.87
N LYS A 211 4.34 -6.70 4.84
CA LYS A 211 3.96 -6.06 3.58
C LYS A 211 2.45 -6.16 3.43
N ARG A 212 1.83 -5.31 2.58
CA ARG A 212 0.41 -5.43 2.31
C ARG A 212 0.09 -6.84 1.83
N VAL A 213 -0.83 -7.52 2.52
CA VAL A 213 -1.33 -8.84 2.13
C VAL A 213 -2.28 -8.67 0.94
N PRO A 214 -1.96 -9.15 -0.25
CA PRO A 214 -2.90 -9.18 -1.37
C PRO A 214 -4.05 -10.14 -1.09
N MET A 215 -5.26 -9.72 -1.43
CA MET A 215 -6.39 -10.64 -1.53
C MET A 215 -6.37 -11.26 -2.92
N GLU A 216 -6.34 -12.59 -2.97
CA GLU A 216 -6.20 -13.33 -4.20
C GLU A 216 -7.47 -14.12 -4.56
N THR A 217 -7.63 -14.39 -5.86
CA THR A 217 -8.64 -15.29 -6.40
C THR A 217 -7.96 -16.16 -7.44
N TYR A 218 -7.80 -17.45 -7.15
CA TYR A 218 -7.12 -18.43 -8.01
C TYR A 218 -5.65 -18.14 -8.37
N TYR A 219 -4.98 -17.26 -7.61
CA TYR A 219 -3.56 -16.90 -7.87
C TYR A 219 -2.64 -18.11 -7.76
N TYR A 220 -2.81 -18.91 -6.71
CA TYR A 220 -1.99 -20.11 -6.50
C TYR A 220 -2.33 -21.20 -7.47
N GLU A 221 -3.61 -21.39 -7.81
CA GLU A 221 -4.08 -22.38 -8.78
C GLU A 221 -3.61 -22.07 -10.20
N ALA A 222 -3.37 -20.81 -10.55
CA ALA A 222 -2.81 -20.42 -11.85
C ALA A 222 -1.49 -21.16 -12.13
N PHE A 223 -0.63 -21.34 -11.11
CA PHE A 223 0.65 -22.03 -11.26
C PHE A 223 0.51 -23.57 -11.40
N ASN A 224 -0.69 -24.11 -11.37
CA ASN A 224 -0.95 -25.53 -11.67
C ASN A 224 -1.22 -25.79 -13.16
N GLN A 225 -1.29 -24.77 -13.98
CA GLN A 225 -1.46 -24.85 -15.44
C GLN A 225 -0.09 -25.08 -16.10
N GLU A 226 -0.06 -25.86 -17.18
CA GLU A 226 1.18 -26.24 -17.88
C GLU A 226 1.84 -25.04 -18.61
N ASP A 227 1.04 -24.05 -18.97
CA ASP A 227 1.42 -22.83 -19.70
C ASP A 227 1.71 -21.62 -18.77
N VAL A 228 1.71 -21.81 -17.44
CA VAL A 228 2.06 -20.78 -16.46
C VAL A 228 3.38 -21.11 -15.76
N HIS A 229 4.37 -20.24 -15.94
CA HIS A 229 5.73 -20.47 -15.50
C HIS A 229 6.19 -19.44 -14.48
N LEU A 230 6.60 -19.89 -13.29
CA LEU A 230 7.26 -19.03 -12.30
C LEU A 230 8.75 -18.90 -12.61
N VAL A 231 9.23 -17.67 -12.80
CA VAL A 231 10.64 -17.33 -13.01
C VAL A 231 11.16 -16.59 -11.77
N ASP A 232 11.94 -17.25 -10.94
CA ASP A 232 12.58 -16.61 -9.78
C ASP A 232 13.80 -15.80 -10.24
N ILE A 233 13.63 -14.48 -10.35
CA ILE A 233 14.69 -13.57 -10.80
C ILE A 233 15.77 -13.29 -9.74
N ARG A 234 15.73 -13.93 -8.58
CA ARG A 234 16.85 -13.98 -7.65
C ARG A 234 17.86 -15.06 -8.05
N GLU A 235 17.34 -16.17 -8.62
CA GLU A 235 18.17 -17.26 -9.17
C GLU A 235 18.65 -16.92 -10.58
N THR A 236 17.77 -16.36 -11.40
CA THR A 236 18.01 -16.00 -12.80
C THR A 236 17.66 -14.53 -13.05
N PRO A 237 18.53 -13.57 -12.64
CA PRO A 237 18.27 -12.14 -12.79
C PRO A 237 17.93 -11.74 -14.23
N ILE A 238 17.02 -10.77 -14.36
CA ILE A 238 16.78 -10.12 -15.66
C ILE A 238 18.01 -9.27 -15.98
N GLU A 239 18.67 -9.56 -17.10
CA GLU A 239 19.84 -8.82 -17.57
C GLU A 239 19.44 -7.64 -18.47
N GLN A 240 18.46 -7.86 -19.34
CA GLN A 240 17.95 -6.81 -20.24
C GLN A 240 16.59 -7.19 -20.85
N ILE A 241 15.92 -6.18 -21.36
CA ILE A 241 14.78 -6.31 -22.27
C ILE A 241 15.31 -6.07 -23.70
N GLU A 242 14.94 -6.97 -24.61
CA GLU A 242 15.30 -6.92 -26.02
C GLU A 242 14.05 -6.71 -26.88
N ALA A 243 14.24 -6.52 -28.18
CA ALA A 243 13.14 -6.27 -29.11
C ALA A 243 12.01 -7.32 -29.07
N GLY A 244 12.34 -8.59 -28.83
CA GLY A 244 11.38 -9.69 -28.83
C GLY A 244 11.04 -10.23 -27.44
N GLY A 245 11.55 -9.65 -26.33
CA GLY A 245 11.24 -10.21 -24.99
C GLY A 245 12.26 -9.89 -23.91
N ILE A 246 12.33 -10.76 -22.92
CA ILE A 246 13.17 -10.61 -21.72
C ILE A 246 14.30 -11.64 -21.74
N ARG A 247 15.53 -11.16 -21.53
CA ARG A 247 16.70 -11.99 -21.27
C ARG A 247 17.03 -12.02 -19.78
N THR A 248 17.08 -13.22 -19.25
CA THR A 248 17.65 -13.48 -17.92
C THR A 248 19.05 -14.07 -18.07
N SER A 249 19.78 -14.25 -16.97
CA SER A 249 21.08 -14.91 -16.95
C SER A 249 21.05 -16.38 -17.43
N ASP A 250 19.88 -17.01 -17.46
CA ASP A 250 19.68 -18.39 -17.88
C ASP A 250 19.27 -18.48 -19.37
N LYS A 251 18.21 -17.78 -19.77
CA LYS A 251 17.66 -17.88 -21.12
C LYS A 251 16.94 -16.63 -21.59
N PHE A 252 16.56 -16.62 -22.86
CA PHE A 252 15.70 -15.62 -23.45
C PHE A 252 14.24 -16.11 -23.43
N TYR A 253 13.33 -15.22 -23.00
CA TYR A 253 11.88 -15.42 -23.03
C TYR A 253 11.29 -14.58 -24.16
N ASP A 254 10.82 -15.23 -25.21
CA ASP A 254 10.12 -14.63 -26.34
C ASP A 254 8.69 -14.26 -25.90
N LEU A 255 8.34 -12.97 -26.01
CA LEU A 255 7.11 -12.39 -25.48
C LEU A 255 6.43 -11.49 -26.49
N ASP A 256 5.09 -11.48 -26.47
CA ASP A 256 4.25 -10.54 -27.20
C ASP A 256 3.86 -9.33 -26.32
N VAL A 257 3.77 -9.56 -25.01
CA VAL A 257 3.31 -8.54 -24.03
C VAL A 257 4.18 -8.57 -22.77
N ILE A 258 4.55 -7.39 -22.26
CA ILE A 258 5.20 -7.22 -20.96
C ILE A 258 4.35 -6.33 -20.06
N ILE A 259 3.92 -6.85 -18.90
CA ILE A 259 3.17 -6.11 -17.89
C ILE A 259 4.08 -5.80 -16.71
N PHE A 260 4.31 -4.51 -16.45
CA PHE A 260 5.07 -4.06 -15.31
C PHE A 260 4.14 -3.91 -14.09
N ALA A 261 4.07 -4.94 -13.24
CA ALA A 261 3.38 -4.91 -11.95
C ALA A 261 4.34 -4.49 -10.81
N THR A 262 5.19 -3.52 -11.09
CA THR A 262 6.35 -3.11 -10.29
C THR A 262 6.03 -2.07 -9.21
N GLY A 263 4.77 -1.65 -9.13
CA GLY A 263 4.24 -0.81 -8.06
C GLY A 263 4.55 0.67 -8.24
N PHE A 264 4.67 1.37 -7.12
CA PHE A 264 4.68 2.83 -7.06
C PHE A 264 5.78 3.35 -6.15
N ASP A 265 6.21 4.58 -6.41
CA ASP A 265 6.84 5.45 -5.43
C ASP A 265 5.75 5.92 -4.47
N ALA A 266 5.49 5.09 -3.46
CA ALA A 266 4.30 5.26 -2.64
C ALA A 266 4.47 6.40 -1.60
N VAL A 267 3.35 6.94 -1.16
CA VAL A 267 3.18 7.95 -0.11
C VAL A 267 3.73 9.33 -0.50
N THR A 268 5.03 9.47 -0.70
CA THR A 268 5.66 10.78 -1.01
C THR A 268 5.87 11.00 -2.51
N GLY A 269 5.96 9.94 -3.31
CA GLY A 269 6.39 10.03 -4.70
C GLY A 269 5.53 10.94 -5.60
N ALA A 270 4.23 11.06 -5.34
CA ALA A 270 3.38 12.01 -6.04
C ALA A 270 3.74 13.47 -5.71
N LEU A 271 4.01 13.75 -4.43
CA LEU A 271 4.40 15.07 -3.95
C LEU A 271 5.82 15.43 -4.38
N ASP A 272 6.74 14.47 -4.42
CA ASP A 272 8.13 14.67 -4.85
C ASP A 272 8.25 15.05 -6.33
N ARG A 273 7.23 14.72 -7.15
CA ARG A 273 7.16 15.06 -8.59
C ARG A 273 6.52 16.42 -8.87
N ILE A 274 5.94 17.08 -7.86
CA ILE A 274 5.37 18.41 -7.96
C ILE A 274 6.37 19.40 -7.37
N ASP A 275 6.66 20.51 -8.06
CA ASP A 275 7.52 21.57 -7.53
C ASP A 275 6.78 22.39 -6.46
N ILE A 276 6.69 21.81 -5.26
CA ILE A 276 6.05 22.45 -4.09
C ILE A 276 7.11 23.25 -3.35
N ARG A 277 6.89 24.56 -3.24
CA ARG A 277 7.80 25.48 -2.58
C ARG A 277 7.15 26.16 -1.39
N GLY A 278 7.82 26.07 -0.25
CA GLY A 278 7.45 26.72 0.99
C GLY A 278 8.12 28.09 1.18
N ARG A 279 8.27 28.50 2.45
CA ARG A 279 8.92 29.76 2.83
C ARG A 279 10.33 29.85 2.25
N LYS A 280 10.72 31.04 1.78
CA LYS A 280 12.02 31.30 1.16
C LYS A 280 12.35 30.41 -0.05
N GLY A 281 11.32 29.85 -0.69
CA GLY A 281 11.47 28.99 -1.85
C GLY A 281 11.98 27.58 -1.56
N LEU A 282 11.95 27.13 -0.29
CA LEU A 282 12.36 25.77 0.11
C LEU A 282 11.52 24.70 -0.61
N PRO A 283 12.12 23.83 -1.43
CA PRO A 283 11.39 22.73 -2.03
C PRO A 283 10.97 21.67 -0.98
N LEU A 284 9.75 21.14 -1.09
CA LEU A 284 9.26 20.11 -0.17
C LEU A 284 10.14 18.83 -0.21
N LYS A 285 10.58 18.43 -1.40
CA LYS A 285 11.49 17.30 -1.57
C LYS A 285 12.82 17.45 -0.84
N ASP A 286 13.31 18.69 -0.70
CA ASP A 286 14.56 18.98 0.02
C ASP A 286 14.31 19.00 1.54
N ALA A 287 13.16 19.53 1.97
CA ALA A 287 12.73 19.47 3.37
C ALA A 287 12.50 18.03 3.84
N TRP A 288 12.14 17.13 2.93
CA TRP A 288 11.90 15.69 3.18
C TRP A 288 13.02 14.79 2.65
N ALA A 289 14.22 15.33 2.39
CA ALA A 289 15.35 14.56 1.84
C ALA A 289 15.67 13.31 2.68
N ASP A 290 15.67 13.46 3.99
CA ASP A 290 15.88 12.38 4.96
C ASP A 290 14.60 11.62 5.36
N GLY A 291 13.49 11.90 4.71
CA GLY A 291 12.17 11.36 5.03
C GLY A 291 11.21 12.47 5.43
N PRO A 292 9.90 12.23 5.33
CA PRO A 292 8.91 13.24 5.67
C PRO A 292 8.98 13.60 7.15
N VAL A 293 8.81 14.87 7.42
CA VAL A 293 8.61 15.44 8.75
C VAL A 293 7.30 16.23 8.74
N THR A 294 6.38 15.84 9.61
CA THR A 294 5.01 16.37 9.59
C THR A 294 4.47 16.55 10.99
N PHE A 295 3.41 17.33 11.14
CA PHE A 295 2.56 17.29 12.31
C PHE A 295 1.20 16.70 11.94
N LEU A 296 0.79 15.65 12.65
CA LEU A 296 -0.42 14.83 12.41
C LEU A 296 -0.49 14.23 10.99
N GLY A 297 0.60 14.25 10.20
CA GLY A 297 0.57 13.89 8.80
C GLY A 297 -0.24 14.83 7.92
N LEU A 298 -0.59 16.02 8.42
CA LEU A 298 -1.44 16.99 7.74
C LEU A 298 -0.70 18.21 7.23
N GLN A 299 0.32 18.68 7.95
CA GLN A 299 1.15 19.81 7.53
C GLN A 299 2.63 19.60 7.89
N SER A 300 3.50 20.31 7.19
CA SER A 300 4.94 20.42 7.50
C SER A 300 5.34 21.88 7.74
N ARG A 301 6.27 22.09 8.69
CA ARG A 301 6.85 23.42 8.96
C ARG A 301 7.55 23.97 7.71
N GLY A 302 7.40 25.24 7.49
CA GLY A 302 7.93 25.92 6.31
C GLY A 302 6.97 25.95 5.12
N PHE A 303 5.84 25.25 5.20
CA PHE A 303 4.82 25.16 4.14
C PHE A 303 3.46 25.65 4.66
N PRO A 304 3.30 26.93 4.97
CA PRO A 304 2.07 27.46 5.54
C PRO A 304 0.87 27.23 4.62
N ASN A 305 -0.28 26.92 5.21
CA ASN A 305 -1.54 26.67 4.51
C ASN A 305 -1.52 25.53 3.46
N PHE A 306 -0.47 24.70 3.46
CA PHE A 306 -0.39 23.53 2.61
C PHE A 306 -0.72 22.30 3.43
N PHE A 307 -1.82 21.62 3.11
CA PHE A 307 -2.29 20.41 3.77
C PHE A 307 -2.14 19.19 2.87
N THR A 308 -1.82 18.03 3.46
CA THR A 308 -1.77 16.74 2.79
C THR A 308 -2.87 15.83 3.36
N LEU A 309 -3.77 15.33 2.51
CA LEU A 309 -4.70 14.27 2.87
C LEU A 309 -4.15 12.92 2.40
N VAL A 310 -4.26 11.92 3.26
CA VAL A 310 -3.70 10.57 3.00
C VAL A 310 -2.20 10.63 2.68
N GLY A 311 -1.50 11.61 3.25
CA GLY A 311 -0.06 11.82 3.12
C GLY A 311 0.75 11.00 4.12
N PRO A 312 2.06 11.28 4.23
CA PRO A 312 2.93 10.58 5.17
C PRO A 312 2.56 10.88 6.62
N HIS A 313 2.84 9.92 7.51
CA HIS A 313 2.64 9.99 8.97
C HIS A 313 1.20 10.16 9.43
N ASN A 314 0.21 10.02 8.56
CA ASN A 314 -1.18 9.93 8.98
C ASN A 314 -1.67 8.48 9.07
N GLY A 315 -2.85 8.27 9.65
CA GLY A 315 -3.38 6.94 9.96
C GLY A 315 -3.87 6.12 8.74
N SER A 316 -3.53 6.50 7.51
CA SER A 316 -4.19 5.98 6.31
C SER A 316 -3.68 4.65 5.77
N THR A 317 -2.53 4.16 6.20
CA THR A 317 -1.90 2.97 5.57
C THR A 317 -2.65 1.67 5.86
N PHE A 318 -3.14 1.50 7.06
CA PHE A 318 -3.96 0.36 7.49
C PHE A 318 -5.43 0.74 7.62
N CYS A 319 -5.82 1.89 7.09
CA CYS A 319 -7.15 2.47 7.18
C CYS A 319 -7.85 2.38 5.83
N ASN A 320 -9.16 2.27 5.85
CA ASN A 320 -9.98 2.51 4.68
C ASN A 320 -9.76 3.97 4.22
N VAL A 321 -9.09 4.13 3.08
CA VAL A 321 -8.65 5.45 2.57
C VAL A 321 -9.82 6.43 2.42
N GLY A 322 -10.99 5.96 1.98
CA GLY A 322 -12.20 6.80 1.84
C GLY A 322 -12.66 7.35 3.20
N VAL A 323 -12.70 6.50 4.23
CA VAL A 323 -13.10 6.91 5.59
C VAL A 323 -12.06 7.85 6.20
N CYS A 324 -10.80 7.47 6.15
CA CYS A 324 -9.72 8.26 6.77
C CYS A 324 -9.49 9.60 6.05
N GLY A 325 -9.57 9.61 4.72
CA GLY A 325 -9.48 10.84 3.93
C GLY A 325 -10.64 11.80 4.23
N GLY A 326 -11.86 11.26 4.39
CA GLY A 326 -13.01 12.03 4.81
C GLY A 326 -12.84 12.67 6.18
N LEU A 327 -12.39 11.90 7.20
CA LEU A 327 -12.12 12.40 8.55
C LEU A 327 -11.03 13.49 8.57
N GLN A 328 -9.98 13.32 7.80
CA GLN A 328 -8.92 14.32 7.65
C GLN A 328 -9.45 15.59 6.97
N GLY A 329 -10.24 15.46 5.92
CA GLY A 329 -10.89 16.58 5.23
C GLY A 329 -11.84 17.37 6.13
N GLU A 330 -12.62 16.68 6.97
CA GLU A 330 -13.49 17.30 7.98
C GLU A 330 -12.65 18.08 9.01
N TRP A 331 -11.56 17.51 9.50
CA TRP A 331 -10.68 18.15 10.46
C TRP A 331 -10.03 19.41 9.88
N VAL A 332 -9.47 19.32 8.67
CA VAL A 332 -8.88 20.48 7.97
C VAL A 332 -9.93 21.56 7.72
N THR A 333 -11.15 21.16 7.34
CA THR A 333 -12.27 22.11 7.14
C THR A 333 -12.61 22.84 8.44
N ARG A 334 -12.64 22.14 9.57
CA ARG A 334 -12.88 22.75 10.90
C ARG A 334 -11.77 23.74 11.27
N MET A 335 -10.51 23.40 11.01
CA MET A 335 -9.36 24.28 11.25
C MET A 335 -9.45 25.56 10.40
N ILE A 336 -9.75 25.44 9.10
CA ILE A 336 -9.91 26.61 8.21
C ILE A 336 -11.08 27.48 8.66
N ARG A 337 -12.17 26.89 9.13
CA ARG A 337 -13.31 27.62 9.68
C ARG A 337 -12.93 28.38 10.96
N TYR A 338 -12.23 27.70 11.89
CA TYR A 338 -11.70 28.31 13.10
C TYR A 338 -10.82 29.53 12.76
N MET A 339 -9.87 29.38 11.84
CA MET A 339 -9.00 30.46 11.39
C MET A 339 -9.80 31.64 10.82
N ARG A 340 -10.79 31.39 9.98
CA ARG A 340 -11.66 32.42 9.42
C ARG A 340 -12.40 33.18 10.53
N ASP A 341 -12.96 32.44 11.47
CA ASP A 341 -13.81 33.02 12.54
C ASP A 341 -12.96 33.84 13.54
N HIS A 342 -11.65 33.60 13.61
CA HIS A 342 -10.68 34.36 14.44
C HIS A 342 -9.83 35.36 13.65
N GLY A 343 -10.10 35.56 12.36
CA GLY A 343 -9.36 36.50 11.52
C GLY A 343 -7.92 36.07 11.19
N LEU A 344 -7.62 34.77 11.33
CA LEU A 344 -6.30 34.21 11.07
C LEU A 344 -6.17 33.83 9.59
N VAL A 345 -4.97 34.02 9.02
CA VAL A 345 -4.74 33.87 7.57
C VAL A 345 -3.66 32.83 7.24
N ALA A 346 -2.88 32.41 8.21
CA ALA A 346 -1.81 31.42 8.02
C ALA A 346 -1.78 30.40 9.15
N SER A 347 -1.47 29.15 8.79
CA SER A 347 -1.21 28.03 9.72
C SER A 347 0.01 27.26 9.30
N GLU A 348 0.89 26.95 10.22
CA GLU A 348 1.97 25.97 10.03
C GLU A 348 2.32 25.32 11.38
N PRO A 349 2.85 24.07 11.40
CA PRO A 349 3.26 23.43 12.64
C PRO A 349 4.41 24.19 13.33
N THR A 350 4.42 24.18 14.67
CA THR A 350 5.64 24.50 15.40
C THR A 350 6.70 23.43 15.16
N GLU A 351 7.98 23.77 15.25
CA GLU A 351 9.07 22.80 15.12
C GLU A 351 8.95 21.69 16.17
N ALA A 352 8.71 22.05 17.41
CA ALA A 352 8.57 21.10 18.51
C ALA A 352 7.42 20.11 18.31
N ALA A 353 6.26 20.53 17.82
CA ALA A 353 5.11 19.65 17.58
C ALA A 353 5.36 18.70 16.40
N GLN A 354 5.97 19.22 15.32
CA GLN A 354 6.35 18.42 14.17
C GLN A 354 7.36 17.32 14.53
N ASP A 355 8.42 17.70 15.26
CA ASP A 355 9.49 16.77 15.62
C ASP A 355 8.98 15.71 16.59
N ALA A 356 8.22 16.11 17.62
CA ALA A 356 7.62 15.17 18.57
C ALA A 356 6.69 14.16 17.90
N TRP A 357 5.87 14.61 16.93
CA TRP A 357 5.00 13.71 16.15
C TRP A 357 5.79 12.75 15.25
N THR A 358 6.81 13.26 14.57
CA THR A 358 7.68 12.48 13.70
C THR A 358 8.42 11.39 14.48
N GLU A 359 8.98 11.75 15.65
CA GLU A 359 9.63 10.80 16.55
C GLU A 359 8.66 9.74 17.10
N GLU A 360 7.43 10.14 17.46
CA GLU A 360 6.39 9.23 17.89
C GLU A 360 6.09 8.17 16.81
N VAL A 361 5.90 8.60 15.57
CA VAL A 361 5.65 7.72 14.42
C VAL A 361 6.79 6.73 14.22
N TYR A 362 8.04 7.21 14.26
CA TYR A 362 9.21 6.34 14.07
C TYR A 362 9.40 5.35 15.20
N ARG A 363 9.23 5.80 16.45
CA ARG A 363 9.34 4.97 17.64
C ARG A 363 8.29 3.85 17.64
N ASP A 364 7.05 4.16 17.33
CA ASP A 364 5.96 3.18 17.36
C ASP A 364 6.09 2.18 16.19
N PHE A 365 6.51 2.64 15.03
CA PHE A 365 6.80 1.77 13.89
C PHE A 365 7.95 0.78 14.20
N ALA A 366 9.03 1.25 14.80
CA ALA A 366 10.19 0.43 15.14
C ALA A 366 9.88 -0.73 16.10
N ARG A 367 8.76 -0.65 16.84
CA ARG A 367 8.28 -1.71 17.74
C ARG A 367 7.47 -2.80 17.02
N THR A 368 7.24 -2.64 15.74
CA THR A 368 6.45 -3.58 14.93
C THR A 368 7.32 -4.39 13.98
N LEU A 369 6.84 -5.55 13.58
CA LEU A 369 7.45 -6.38 12.54
C LEU A 369 7.41 -5.72 11.14
N LEU A 370 6.67 -4.63 10.97
CA LEU A 370 6.64 -3.84 9.74
C LEU A 370 8.00 -3.23 9.43
N ALA A 371 8.80 -2.91 10.44
CA ALA A 371 10.14 -2.37 10.30
C ALA A 371 11.14 -3.38 9.71
N GLU A 372 10.85 -4.68 9.75
CA GLU A 372 11.74 -5.73 9.25
C GLU A 372 11.64 -5.95 7.74
N ALA A 373 10.55 -5.48 7.11
CA ALA A 373 10.29 -5.71 5.69
C ALA A 373 10.69 -4.53 4.81
N ASN A 374 11.15 -4.82 3.58
CA ASN A 374 11.28 -3.81 2.53
C ASN A 374 9.90 -3.58 1.89
N ALA A 375 9.06 -2.79 2.57
CA ALA A 375 7.72 -2.43 2.12
C ALA A 375 7.69 -0.97 1.63
N TRP A 376 6.67 -0.63 0.82
CA TRP A 376 6.51 0.71 0.26
C TRP A 376 6.21 1.80 1.30
N TRP A 377 5.93 1.42 2.54
CA TRP A 377 5.77 2.34 3.68
C TRP A 377 7.05 2.58 4.48
N VAL A 378 8.18 2.09 3.99
CA VAL A 378 9.51 2.32 4.57
C VAL A 378 10.36 3.10 3.59
N ARG A 379 10.88 4.24 4.01
CA ARG A 379 11.95 4.94 3.32
C ARG A 379 13.29 4.46 3.85
N VAL A 380 14.13 4.00 2.97
CA VAL A 380 15.52 3.64 3.29
C VAL A 380 16.39 4.84 3.00
N VAL A 381 17.09 5.32 4.01
CA VAL A 381 18.02 6.45 3.91
C VAL A 381 19.42 5.93 4.20
N GLU A 382 20.33 6.07 3.24
CA GLU A 382 21.74 5.79 3.43
C GLU A 382 22.44 7.09 3.89
N LYS A 383 23.00 7.06 5.10
CA LYS A 383 23.74 8.21 5.64
C LYS A 383 25.15 8.30 5.07
N PRO A 384 25.79 9.48 5.14
CA PRO A 384 27.15 9.66 4.63
C PRO A 384 28.20 8.75 5.27
N ASP A 385 27.93 8.20 6.45
CA ASP A 385 28.80 7.23 7.15
C ASP A 385 28.54 5.76 6.73
N GLY A 386 27.65 5.54 5.73
CA GLY A 386 27.24 4.20 5.27
C GLY A 386 26.18 3.53 6.13
N THR A 387 25.69 4.19 7.19
CA THR A 387 24.61 3.64 8.02
C THR A 387 23.29 3.69 7.26
N ILE A 388 22.58 2.57 7.23
CA ILE A 388 21.24 2.47 6.65
C ILE A 388 20.19 2.72 7.74
N GLU A 389 19.42 3.77 7.60
CA GLU A 389 18.30 4.09 8.47
C GLU A 389 16.97 3.78 7.76
N ARG A 390 16.05 3.17 8.50
CA ARG A 390 14.71 2.85 8.00
C ARG A 390 13.69 3.75 8.67
N ARG A 391 13.06 4.63 7.90
CA ARG A 391 12.08 5.59 8.38
C ARG A 391 10.68 5.21 7.93
N SER A 392 9.75 5.25 8.86
CA SER A 392 8.35 5.00 8.54
C SER A 392 7.76 6.15 7.73
N LEU A 393 6.99 5.81 6.70
CA LEU A 393 6.14 6.76 5.99
C LEU A 393 4.72 6.80 6.56
N VAL A 394 4.41 6.00 7.60
CA VAL A 394 3.04 5.73 8.02
C VAL A 394 2.92 5.70 9.54
N HIS A 395 1.79 6.16 10.07
CA HIS A 395 1.43 5.99 11.47
C HIS A 395 0.81 4.60 11.68
N VAL A 396 1.22 3.91 12.74
CA VAL A 396 0.80 2.53 13.04
C VAL A 396 -0.01 2.37 14.32
N GLY A 397 -0.30 3.46 15.02
CA GLY A 397 -1.05 3.47 16.28
C GLY A 397 -2.55 3.18 16.16
N GLY A 398 -3.05 2.95 14.94
CA GLY A 398 -4.48 2.71 14.68
C GLY A 398 -5.32 3.98 14.49
N GLY A 399 -6.46 3.81 13.82
CA GLY A 399 -7.37 4.91 13.49
C GLY A 399 -7.96 5.65 14.70
N PRO A 400 -8.45 4.94 15.74
CA PRO A 400 -9.01 5.59 16.92
C PRO A 400 -8.02 6.48 17.67
N GLU A 401 -6.76 6.01 17.86
CA GLU A 401 -5.75 6.78 18.58
C GLU A 401 -5.29 8.01 17.79
N TYR A 402 -5.11 7.85 16.46
CA TYR A 402 -4.83 8.97 15.56
C TYR A 402 -5.93 10.03 15.63
N ARG A 403 -7.20 9.63 15.55
CA ARG A 403 -8.33 10.57 15.65
C ARG A 403 -8.38 11.26 16.99
N LYS A 404 -8.22 10.53 18.08
CA LYS A 404 -8.17 11.11 19.44
C LYS A 404 -7.08 12.20 19.54
N ARG A 405 -5.91 11.96 18.96
CA ARG A 405 -4.84 12.96 18.89
C ARG A 405 -5.27 14.19 18.09
N CYS A 406 -5.86 13.99 16.90
CA CYS A 406 -6.36 15.09 16.07
C CYS A 406 -7.45 15.91 16.79
N GLU A 407 -8.41 15.26 17.45
CA GLU A 407 -9.47 15.92 18.20
C GLU A 407 -8.94 16.68 19.42
N GLN A 408 -7.95 16.12 20.12
CA GLN A 408 -7.31 16.80 21.23
C GLN A 408 -6.64 18.11 20.78
N VAL A 409 -5.91 18.08 19.66
CA VAL A 409 -5.30 19.29 19.08
C VAL A 409 -6.37 20.32 18.71
N ALA A 410 -7.45 19.89 18.04
CA ALA A 410 -8.54 20.80 17.68
C ALA A 410 -9.28 21.36 18.91
N TYR A 411 -9.47 20.59 19.98
CA TYR A 411 -10.09 21.02 21.22
C TYR A 411 -9.25 22.02 22.01
N CYS A 412 -7.91 21.93 21.88
CA CYS A 412 -6.96 22.86 22.49
C CYS A 412 -6.55 24.00 21.53
N ASP A 413 -7.51 24.57 20.81
CA ASP A 413 -7.31 25.71 19.89
C ASP A 413 -6.19 25.50 18.87
N TYR A 414 -6.06 24.26 18.37
CA TYR A 414 -5.02 23.84 17.45
C TYR A 414 -3.58 23.98 18.00
N GLU A 415 -3.42 23.63 19.30
CA GLU A 415 -2.10 23.59 19.92
C GLU A 415 -1.11 22.79 19.07
N GLY A 416 0.12 23.32 18.93
CA GLY A 416 1.15 22.75 18.05
C GLY A 416 1.18 23.38 16.66
N PHE A 417 0.24 24.28 16.35
CA PHE A 417 0.29 25.12 15.16
C PHE A 417 0.59 26.60 15.53
N GLU A 418 1.40 27.26 14.71
CA GLU A 418 1.51 28.71 14.66
C GLU A 418 0.40 29.24 13.76
N LEU A 419 -0.57 29.93 14.36
CA LEU A 419 -1.70 30.54 13.66
C LEU A 419 -1.52 32.06 13.62
N ALA A 420 -1.60 32.69 12.45
CA ALA A 420 -1.37 34.11 12.25
C ALA A 420 -2.44 34.79 11.37
#